data_456221a043cb18eb25e70a335b7f6fe7
#
_entry.id   456221a043cb18eb25e70a335b7f6fe7
#
_cell.length_a   1.000
_cell.length_b   1.000
_cell.length_c   1.000
_cell.angle_alpha   90.00
_cell.angle_beta   90.00
_cell.angle_gamma   90.00
#
_symmetry.space_group_name_H-M   'P 1'
#
loop_
_entity.id
_entity.type
_entity.pdbx_description
1 polymer ?
#
loop_
_entity_poly.entity_id
_entity_poly.type
_entity_poly.pdbx_seq_one_letter_code
_entity_poly.pdbx_strand_id
1 'polypeptide(L)'
;MRNCIVTVIGLGYVGLPLAVHFAKQGYKVIGLDQDEEKIKMISKGESYIPDVSSEVLRQLLQDNKLIVYTPTNGVKEFKKSNYVIVTVPTPINQKKEPNLSALISASNYIQQNLQTGQTFIFESSTYPGTLEEIVIPIISKFGKKAGGDYYIGYSPERIDPSNDQYTVQSIPKVVSGQTEKCKQKVLALYASVFDKVVPVSSPKVAEMCKLFENIQRLVNISLVNELNTLCKRLNIDFREAIEAAATKPFGFMPYWPGPGIGGHCIPVDPLYFQWKVNEYGLTSELIEVAHQINARMPQEVVNQVKEVVQSPASILVIGIAYKKDVNDMRESPAIPIIQLLVDSGYVVQYYDPFISSAKIGDTVYESIVLEESILKQVGCTLILTDHSNIDWQLIKQANHIVDTRGVIKKVSA
;
A
#
# COMPACT_ATOMS: atom_id res chain seq x y z
N MET A 1 30.15 6.70 8.11
CA MET A 1 28.72 6.39 8.38
C MET A 1 28.46 4.91 8.70
N ARG A 2 29.21 3.93 8.16
CA ARG A 2 28.96 2.48 8.43
C ARG A 2 29.08 2.02 9.90
N ASN A 3 29.61 2.87 10.79
CA ASN A 3 29.64 2.61 12.24
C ASN A 3 28.39 3.15 12.98
N CYS A 4 27.43 3.75 12.27
CA CYS A 4 26.20 4.23 12.85
C CYS A 4 25.18 3.09 13.04
N ILE A 5 24.35 3.22 14.06
CA ILE A 5 23.26 2.31 14.35
C ILE A 5 21.96 2.93 13.85
N VAL A 6 21.18 2.19 13.06
CA VAL A 6 19.87 2.59 12.57
C VAL A 6 18.82 1.78 13.30
N THR A 7 17.84 2.43 13.90
CA THR A 7 16.64 1.76 14.45
C THR A 7 15.47 1.96 13.50
N VAL A 8 14.71 0.91 13.23
CA VAL A 8 13.44 0.96 12.49
C VAL A 8 12.31 0.60 13.45
N ILE A 9 11.35 1.50 13.64
CA ILE A 9 10.16 1.30 14.48
C ILE A 9 8.96 0.98 13.57
N GLY A 10 8.38 -0.21 13.75
CA GLY A 10 7.38 -0.80 12.89
C GLY A 10 8.01 -1.68 11.82
N LEU A 11 7.86 -3.01 11.95
CA LEU A 11 8.44 -3.99 11.04
C LEU A 11 7.39 -4.58 10.08
N GLY A 12 6.46 -3.75 9.61
CA GLY A 12 5.47 -4.12 8.59
C GLY A 12 6.06 -4.23 7.19
N TYR A 13 5.17 -4.17 6.18
CA TYR A 13 5.50 -4.26 4.75
C TYR A 13 6.47 -3.18 4.24
N VAL A 14 6.62 -2.08 4.97
CA VAL A 14 7.59 -1.01 4.69
C VAL A 14 8.84 -1.18 5.54
N GLY A 15 8.68 -1.35 6.85
CA GLY A 15 9.81 -1.27 7.78
C GLY A 15 10.74 -2.46 7.74
N LEU A 16 10.25 -3.68 7.55
CA LEU A 16 11.12 -4.87 7.47
C LEU A 16 11.99 -4.86 6.21
N PRO A 17 11.45 -4.61 5.00
CA PRO A 17 12.29 -4.43 3.81
C PRO A 17 13.33 -3.32 3.95
N LEU A 18 12.95 -2.20 4.54
CA LEU A 18 13.86 -1.07 4.78
C LEU A 18 14.97 -1.43 5.77
N ALA A 19 14.65 -2.11 6.88
CA ALA A 19 15.62 -2.61 7.85
C ALA A 19 16.63 -3.56 7.21
N VAL A 20 16.15 -4.49 6.40
CA VAL A 20 16.98 -5.43 5.61
C VAL A 20 17.86 -4.67 4.61
N HIS A 21 17.31 -3.66 3.94
CA HIS A 21 18.08 -2.85 2.99
C HIS A 21 19.26 -2.16 3.69
N PHE A 22 19.04 -1.46 4.81
CA PHE A 22 20.11 -0.83 5.60
C PHE A 22 21.15 -1.87 6.09
N ALA A 23 20.69 -3.04 6.56
CA ALA A 23 21.58 -4.09 7.05
C ALA A 23 22.47 -4.65 5.92
N LYS A 24 21.92 -4.85 4.71
CA LYS A 24 22.69 -5.24 3.51
C LYS A 24 23.73 -4.18 3.11
N GLN A 25 23.45 -2.90 3.33
CA GLN A 25 24.40 -1.80 3.07
C GLN A 25 25.48 -1.66 4.17
N GLY A 26 25.49 -2.58 5.16
CA GLY A 26 26.52 -2.68 6.18
C GLY A 26 26.24 -1.91 7.47
N TYR A 27 25.05 -1.35 7.64
CA TYR A 27 24.64 -0.76 8.92
C TYR A 27 24.32 -1.84 9.95
N LYS A 28 24.51 -1.52 11.23
CA LYS A 28 23.90 -2.28 12.32
C LYS A 28 22.47 -1.76 12.49
N VAL A 29 21.50 -2.64 12.33
CA VAL A 29 20.07 -2.29 12.37
C VAL A 29 19.41 -2.91 13.59
N ILE A 30 18.60 -2.11 14.27
CA ILE A 30 17.73 -2.52 15.37
C ILE A 30 16.29 -2.39 14.88
N GLY A 31 15.56 -3.49 14.84
CA GLY A 31 14.13 -3.47 14.53
C GLY A 31 13.31 -3.45 15.82
N LEU A 32 12.31 -2.59 15.89
CA LEU A 32 11.35 -2.54 16.99
C LEU A 32 9.93 -2.73 16.46
N ASP A 33 9.19 -3.66 17.01
CA ASP A 33 7.76 -3.84 16.76
C ASP A 33 7.04 -4.23 18.06
N GLN A 34 5.80 -3.75 18.23
CA GLN A 34 4.97 -4.09 19.38
C GLN A 34 4.37 -5.50 19.29
N ASP A 35 4.32 -6.07 18.09
CA ASP A 35 3.80 -7.40 17.79
C ASP A 35 4.85 -8.46 18.13
N GLU A 36 4.65 -9.16 19.24
CA GLU A 36 5.58 -10.19 19.73
C GLU A 36 5.70 -11.37 18.77
N GLU A 37 4.66 -11.73 18.02
CA GLU A 37 4.71 -12.82 17.06
C GLU A 37 5.60 -12.46 15.86
N LYS A 38 5.53 -11.22 15.37
CA LYS A 38 6.46 -10.74 14.34
C LYS A 38 7.90 -10.77 14.83
N ILE A 39 8.16 -10.28 16.06
CA ILE A 39 9.50 -10.32 16.66
C ILE A 39 10.01 -11.76 16.77
N LYS A 40 9.16 -12.69 17.18
CA LYS A 40 9.49 -14.11 17.30
C LYS A 40 9.78 -14.76 15.95
N MET A 41 8.97 -14.50 14.92
CA MET A 41 9.21 -14.99 13.56
C MET A 41 10.54 -14.46 13.01
N ILE A 42 10.75 -13.14 13.03
CA ILE A 42 12.01 -12.55 12.56
C ILE A 42 13.20 -13.13 13.31
N SER A 43 13.13 -13.25 14.64
CA SER A 43 14.23 -13.79 15.47
C SER A 43 14.62 -15.23 15.10
N LYS A 44 13.67 -16.01 14.54
CA LYS A 44 13.92 -17.36 13.98
C LYS A 44 14.42 -17.31 12.53
N GLY A 45 14.48 -16.14 11.90
CA GLY A 45 14.79 -15.99 10.49
C GLY A 45 13.64 -16.41 9.56
N GLU A 46 12.40 -16.31 10.04
CA GLU A 46 11.18 -16.57 9.30
C GLU A 46 10.58 -15.25 8.82
N SER A 47 10.42 -15.07 7.51
CA SER A 47 9.78 -13.87 6.95
C SER A 47 8.29 -14.11 6.76
N TYR A 48 7.50 -13.10 7.10
CA TYR A 48 6.07 -13.01 6.79
C TYR A 48 5.78 -12.02 5.64
N ILE A 49 6.84 -11.49 5.01
CA ILE A 49 6.74 -10.54 3.90
C ILE A 49 7.36 -11.17 2.64
N PRO A 50 6.62 -11.28 1.52
CA PRO A 50 7.14 -11.90 0.30
C PRO A 50 8.44 -11.26 -0.22
N ASP A 51 8.55 -9.92 -0.12
CA ASP A 51 9.69 -9.14 -0.61
C ASP A 51 10.98 -9.35 0.22
N VAL A 52 10.90 -10.07 1.33
CA VAL A 52 12.05 -10.38 2.21
C VAL A 52 12.19 -11.89 2.35
N SER A 53 13.23 -12.47 1.79
CA SER A 53 13.45 -13.92 1.92
C SER A 53 13.91 -14.30 3.34
N SER A 54 13.43 -15.45 3.83
CA SER A 54 13.86 -15.99 5.13
C SER A 54 15.35 -16.32 5.17
N GLU A 55 15.95 -16.64 4.03
CA GLU A 55 17.39 -16.89 3.93
C GLU A 55 18.21 -15.63 4.23
N VAL A 56 17.82 -14.50 3.61
CA VAL A 56 18.45 -13.19 3.85
C VAL A 56 18.29 -12.78 5.32
N LEU A 57 17.11 -12.98 5.91
CA LEU A 57 16.92 -12.68 7.34
C LEU A 57 17.87 -13.49 8.23
N ARG A 58 17.96 -14.81 8.01
CA ARG A 58 18.86 -15.68 8.78
C ARG A 58 20.30 -15.23 8.69
N GLN A 59 20.78 -14.89 7.49
CA GLN A 59 22.14 -14.41 7.30
C GLN A 59 22.39 -13.10 8.08
N LEU A 60 21.50 -12.12 7.97
CA LEU A 60 21.65 -10.83 8.64
C LEU A 60 21.61 -10.94 10.18
N LEU A 61 20.81 -11.87 10.72
CA LEU A 61 20.77 -12.18 12.15
C LEU A 61 22.07 -12.84 12.63
N GLN A 62 22.57 -13.85 11.91
CA GLN A 62 23.83 -14.53 12.20
C GLN A 62 25.02 -13.58 12.18
N ASP A 63 25.05 -12.66 11.23
CA ASP A 63 26.08 -11.63 11.11
C ASP A 63 25.94 -10.49 12.12
N ASN A 64 24.94 -10.54 13.00
CA ASN A 64 24.60 -9.47 13.93
C ASN A 64 24.38 -8.09 13.27
N LYS A 65 23.95 -8.10 12.00
CA LYS A 65 23.61 -6.89 11.23
C LYS A 65 22.18 -6.42 11.49
N LEU A 66 21.28 -7.36 11.81
CA LEU A 66 19.91 -7.10 12.21
C LEU A 66 19.66 -7.74 13.57
N ILE A 67 19.06 -6.99 14.49
CA ILE A 67 18.60 -7.49 15.81
C ILE A 67 17.22 -6.91 16.04
N VAL A 68 16.28 -7.70 16.56
CA VAL A 68 14.89 -7.23 16.74
C VAL A 68 14.44 -7.36 18.19
N TYR A 69 13.62 -6.42 18.64
CA TYR A 69 13.10 -6.37 20.01
C TYR A 69 11.67 -5.83 20.03
N THR A 70 10.94 -6.14 21.10
CA THR A 70 9.80 -5.32 21.48
C THR A 70 10.28 -3.95 21.99
N PRO A 71 9.47 -2.88 21.91
CA PRO A 71 9.87 -1.56 22.41
C PRO A 71 10.37 -1.58 23.86
N THR A 72 9.74 -2.38 24.74
CA THR A 72 10.13 -2.51 26.14
C THR A 72 11.53 -3.13 26.31
N ASN A 73 11.82 -4.19 25.57
CA ASN A 73 13.10 -4.90 25.67
C ASN A 73 14.24 -4.20 24.89
N GLY A 74 13.89 -3.37 23.89
CA GLY A 74 14.83 -2.69 23.01
C GLY A 74 15.34 -1.33 23.51
N VAL A 75 14.90 -0.82 24.67
CA VAL A 75 15.23 0.53 25.16
C VAL A 75 16.74 0.80 25.20
N LYS A 76 17.53 -0.15 25.72
CA LYS A 76 18.99 -0.01 25.84
C LYS A 76 19.65 0.15 24.47
N GLU A 77 19.22 -0.61 23.48
CA GLU A 77 19.77 -0.58 22.13
C GLU A 77 19.27 0.65 21.36
N PHE A 78 18.00 1.03 21.51
CA PHE A 78 17.43 2.26 20.97
C PHE A 78 18.24 3.50 21.40
N LYS A 79 18.64 3.60 22.66
CA LYS A 79 19.44 4.74 23.17
C LYS A 79 20.81 4.86 22.50
N LYS A 80 21.34 3.80 21.88
CA LYS A 80 22.60 3.81 21.16
C LYS A 80 22.44 4.21 19.69
N SER A 81 21.21 4.33 19.18
CA SER A 81 20.94 4.60 17.78
C SER A 81 21.33 6.03 17.40
N ASN A 82 21.93 6.16 16.24
CA ASN A 82 22.22 7.45 15.62
C ASN A 82 21.02 7.95 14.82
N TYR A 83 20.34 7.04 14.14
CA TYR A 83 19.16 7.29 13.32
C TYR A 83 18.03 6.39 13.74
N VAL A 84 16.82 6.93 13.75
CA VAL A 84 15.59 6.20 14.05
C VAL A 84 14.59 6.49 12.94
N ILE A 85 14.13 5.46 12.26
CA ILE A 85 13.16 5.54 11.18
C ILE A 85 11.83 4.98 11.69
N VAL A 86 10.74 5.72 11.50
CA VAL A 86 9.40 5.36 11.98
C VAL A 86 8.52 5.01 10.78
N THR A 87 8.06 3.77 10.74
CA THR A 87 7.25 3.19 9.65
C THR A 87 5.99 2.51 10.19
N VAL A 88 5.44 3.07 11.25
CA VAL A 88 4.22 2.54 11.88
C VAL A 88 2.98 2.77 11.01
N PRO A 89 1.94 1.91 11.11
CA PRO A 89 0.72 2.07 10.33
C PRO A 89 -0.06 3.32 10.74
N THR A 90 -0.69 3.93 9.75
CA THR A 90 -1.56 5.10 9.88
C THR A 90 -2.86 4.82 9.11
N PRO A 91 -3.79 4.00 9.64
CA PRO A 91 -5.06 3.72 9.00
C PRO A 91 -6.04 4.89 9.17
N ILE A 92 -7.18 4.80 8.50
CA ILE A 92 -8.35 5.64 8.78
C ILE A 92 -9.30 4.89 9.73
N ASN A 93 -10.08 5.65 10.51
CA ASN A 93 -11.16 5.10 11.32
C ASN A 93 -12.46 4.91 10.48
N GLN A 94 -13.52 4.39 11.13
CA GLN A 94 -14.82 4.18 10.47
C GLN A 94 -15.47 5.47 9.93
N LYS A 95 -15.08 6.64 10.47
CA LYS A 95 -15.53 7.95 9.99
C LYS A 95 -14.67 8.51 8.86
N LYS A 96 -13.72 7.70 8.33
CA LYS A 96 -12.73 8.10 7.32
C LYS A 96 -11.78 9.21 7.78
N GLU A 97 -11.52 9.31 9.09
CA GLU A 97 -10.58 10.25 9.68
C GLU A 97 -9.23 9.58 9.94
N PRO A 98 -8.11 10.32 9.91
CA PRO A 98 -6.78 9.80 10.23
C PRO A 98 -6.69 9.17 11.63
N ASN A 99 -6.23 7.93 11.74
CA ASN A 99 -5.90 7.31 13.00
C ASN A 99 -4.39 7.34 13.23
N LEU A 100 -3.93 8.33 13.98
CA LEU A 100 -2.51 8.56 14.27
C LEU A 100 -2.05 7.90 15.58
N SER A 101 -2.83 7.01 16.19
CA SER A 101 -2.52 6.43 17.52
C SER A 101 -1.16 5.73 17.57
N ALA A 102 -0.80 4.95 16.53
CA ALA A 102 0.49 4.30 16.44
C ALA A 102 1.65 5.31 16.29
N LEU A 103 1.45 6.37 15.50
CA LEU A 103 2.41 7.45 15.30
C LEU A 103 2.65 8.23 16.60
N ILE A 104 1.58 8.54 17.33
CA ILE A 104 1.63 9.20 18.64
C ILE A 104 2.34 8.31 19.67
N SER A 105 2.04 7.01 19.67
CA SER A 105 2.71 6.03 20.55
C SER A 105 4.22 5.96 20.28
N ALA A 106 4.62 5.85 19.01
CA ALA A 106 6.03 5.87 18.61
C ALA A 106 6.72 7.19 18.99
N SER A 107 6.04 8.33 18.81
CA SER A 107 6.56 9.65 19.21
C SER A 107 6.75 9.78 20.72
N ASN A 108 5.82 9.26 21.52
CA ASN A 108 5.96 9.21 22.98
C ASN A 108 7.11 8.29 23.42
N TYR A 109 7.26 7.12 22.78
CA TYR A 109 8.40 6.23 23.04
C TYR A 109 9.74 6.92 22.75
N ILE A 110 9.84 7.63 21.63
CA ILE A 110 11.01 8.44 21.28
C ILE A 110 11.25 9.50 22.35
N GLN A 111 10.23 10.28 22.71
CA GLN A 111 10.33 11.34 23.72
C GLN A 111 10.89 10.84 25.07
N GLN A 112 10.42 9.68 25.53
CA GLN A 112 10.87 9.09 26.81
C GLN A 112 12.31 8.59 26.79
N ASN A 113 12.83 8.21 25.60
CA ASN A 113 14.11 7.53 25.45
C ASN A 113 15.16 8.31 24.66
N LEU A 114 14.82 9.48 24.15
CA LEU A 114 15.64 10.33 23.30
C LEU A 114 17.01 10.62 23.92
N GLN A 115 18.06 10.46 23.12
CA GLN A 115 19.42 10.90 23.42
C GLN A 115 19.79 12.09 22.52
N THR A 116 20.55 13.02 23.08
CA THR A 116 21.02 14.21 22.34
C THR A 116 21.81 13.77 21.09
N GLY A 117 21.52 14.42 19.97
CA GLY A 117 22.19 14.19 18.68
C GLY A 117 21.55 13.11 17.80
N GLN A 118 20.53 12.37 18.28
CA GLN A 118 19.80 11.42 17.45
C GLN A 118 19.02 12.11 16.31
N THR A 119 18.85 11.39 15.21
CA THR A 119 18.07 11.83 14.05
C THR A 119 16.83 10.94 13.91
N PHE A 120 15.65 11.52 13.91
CA PHE A 120 14.36 10.86 13.75
C PHE A 120 13.81 11.15 12.36
N ILE A 121 13.38 10.10 11.64
CA ILE A 121 12.86 10.19 10.29
C ILE A 121 11.52 9.47 10.26
N PHE A 122 10.46 10.17 9.88
CA PHE A 122 9.13 9.61 9.77
C PHE A 122 8.82 9.28 8.32
N GLU A 123 8.37 8.05 8.06
CA GLU A 123 8.02 7.56 6.72
C GLU A 123 6.56 7.14 6.61
N SER A 124 5.84 7.05 7.73
CA SER A 124 4.40 6.73 7.74
C SER A 124 3.62 7.76 6.92
N SER A 125 2.64 7.29 6.10
CA SER A 125 1.76 8.18 5.34
C SER A 125 0.92 9.04 6.28
N THR A 126 0.94 10.36 6.06
CA THR A 126 0.25 11.33 6.92
C THR A 126 -0.21 12.54 6.11
N TYR A 127 -1.06 13.38 6.68
CA TYR A 127 -1.44 14.66 6.06
C TYR A 127 -0.32 15.71 6.20
N PRO A 128 -0.25 16.70 5.27
CA PRO A 128 0.75 17.77 5.33
C PRO A 128 0.62 18.58 6.61
N GLY A 129 1.71 18.61 7.38
CA GLY A 129 1.78 19.27 8.68
C GLY A 129 1.79 18.32 9.87
N THR A 130 1.56 17.01 9.69
CA THR A 130 1.54 16.06 10.81
C THR A 130 2.85 16.06 11.61
N LEU A 131 3.99 16.12 10.93
CA LEU A 131 5.28 16.18 11.64
C LEU A 131 5.38 17.41 12.54
N GLU A 132 4.96 18.57 12.06
CA GLU A 132 5.05 19.85 12.77
C GLU A 132 3.99 20.00 13.85
N GLU A 133 2.77 19.55 13.57
CA GLU A 133 1.60 19.78 14.45
C GLU A 133 1.47 18.73 15.55
N ILE A 134 1.89 17.49 15.28
CA ILE A 134 1.68 16.35 16.19
C ILE A 134 3.00 15.82 16.73
N VAL A 135 3.93 15.47 15.85
CA VAL A 135 5.14 14.73 16.24
C VAL A 135 6.13 15.60 16.99
N ILE A 136 6.48 16.76 16.44
CA ILE A 136 7.46 17.67 17.05
C ILE A 136 7.01 18.15 18.42
N PRO A 137 5.75 18.57 18.66
CA PRO A 137 5.27 18.93 19.99
C PRO A 137 5.41 17.82 21.02
N ILE A 138 5.20 16.56 20.64
CA ILE A 138 5.38 15.41 21.54
C ILE A 138 6.87 15.23 21.89
N ILE A 139 7.74 15.18 20.89
CA ILE A 139 9.18 14.92 21.10
C ILE A 139 9.87 16.08 21.81
N SER A 140 9.42 17.31 21.57
CA SER A 140 9.98 18.54 22.17
C SER A 140 9.54 18.81 23.61
N LYS A 141 8.72 17.93 24.20
CA LYS A 141 8.41 18.06 25.64
C LYS A 141 9.68 18.21 26.46
N PHE A 142 9.60 18.91 27.57
CA PHE A 142 10.73 19.24 28.45
C PHE A 142 11.83 20.10 27.80
N GLY A 143 11.45 20.94 26.81
CA GLY A 143 12.31 21.98 26.26
C GLY A 143 13.35 21.52 25.24
N LYS A 144 13.28 20.28 24.77
CA LYS A 144 14.13 19.78 23.68
C LYS A 144 13.83 20.49 22.37
N LYS A 145 14.87 20.81 21.59
CA LYS A 145 14.75 21.60 20.34
C LYS A 145 15.23 20.81 19.13
N ALA A 146 14.38 20.76 18.10
CA ALA A 146 14.75 20.24 16.79
C ALA A 146 15.86 21.10 16.15
N GLY A 147 16.88 20.45 15.56
CA GLY A 147 18.05 21.11 14.99
C GLY A 147 19.12 21.51 16.01
N GLY A 148 18.86 21.27 17.31
CA GLY A 148 19.79 21.48 18.40
C GLY A 148 20.03 20.21 19.20
N ASP A 149 19.03 19.80 20.04
CA ASP A 149 19.14 18.60 20.87
C ASP A 149 18.95 17.31 20.08
N TYR A 150 18.12 17.37 19.03
CA TYR A 150 17.85 16.24 18.12
C TYR A 150 17.59 16.76 16.72
N TYR A 151 17.63 15.87 15.74
CA TYR A 151 17.28 16.18 14.34
C TYR A 151 16.04 15.43 13.93
N ILE A 152 15.20 16.02 13.07
CA ILE A 152 13.95 15.39 12.64
C ILE A 152 13.59 15.76 11.22
N GLY A 153 13.09 14.80 10.47
CA GLY A 153 12.62 14.99 9.10
C GLY A 153 11.56 13.98 8.71
N TYR A 154 11.03 14.18 7.52
CA TYR A 154 10.08 13.30 6.89
C TYR A 154 10.59 12.84 5.53
N SER A 155 10.37 11.57 5.23
CA SER A 155 10.73 10.96 3.95
C SER A 155 9.63 9.99 3.56
N PRO A 156 8.80 10.28 2.54
CA PRO A 156 7.71 9.39 2.17
C PRO A 156 8.24 8.05 1.66
N GLU A 157 7.57 6.96 2.05
CA GLU A 157 7.80 5.67 1.43
C GLU A 157 7.04 5.56 0.10
N ARG A 158 7.74 5.09 -0.94
CA ARG A 158 7.26 5.06 -2.33
C ARG A 158 7.41 3.69 -2.98
N ILE A 159 7.68 2.65 -2.19
CA ILE A 159 7.76 1.26 -2.67
C ILE A 159 6.38 0.82 -3.17
N ASP A 160 6.36 0.14 -4.30
CA ASP A 160 5.21 -0.59 -4.81
C ASP A 160 5.48 -2.10 -4.61
N PRO A 161 4.83 -2.75 -3.63
CA PRO A 161 5.02 -4.17 -3.36
C PRO A 161 4.81 -5.02 -4.62
N SER A 162 5.64 -6.05 -4.81
CA SER A 162 5.63 -6.92 -6.00
C SER A 162 5.94 -6.21 -7.33
N ASN A 163 6.67 -5.10 -7.30
CA ASN A 163 7.18 -4.45 -8.49
C ASN A 163 8.56 -5.00 -8.85
N ASP A 164 8.65 -5.74 -9.96
CA ASP A 164 9.88 -6.38 -10.41
C ASP A 164 10.84 -5.43 -11.15
N GLN A 165 10.35 -4.26 -11.58
CA GLN A 165 11.15 -3.30 -12.36
C GLN A 165 12.00 -2.38 -11.49
N TYR A 166 11.53 -2.08 -10.26
CA TYR A 166 12.17 -1.12 -9.37
C TYR A 166 12.44 -1.73 -8.00
N THR A 167 13.70 -1.67 -7.59
CA THR A 167 14.11 -2.09 -6.24
C THR A 167 13.96 -0.93 -5.25
N VAL A 168 13.94 -1.23 -3.95
CA VAL A 168 13.97 -0.21 -2.88
C VAL A 168 15.07 0.82 -3.13
N GLN A 169 16.25 0.40 -3.56
CA GLN A 169 17.41 1.24 -3.79
C GLN A 169 17.25 2.18 -5.00
N SER A 170 16.63 1.69 -6.09
CA SER A 170 16.54 2.43 -7.36
C SER A 170 15.43 3.48 -7.38
N ILE A 171 14.43 3.40 -6.48
CA ILE A 171 13.36 4.41 -6.38
C ILE A 171 13.95 5.68 -5.74
N PRO A 172 13.88 6.85 -6.42
CA PRO A 172 14.39 8.10 -5.84
C PRO A 172 13.73 8.41 -4.50
N LYS A 173 14.52 8.60 -3.44
CA LYS A 173 14.03 8.87 -2.09
C LYS A 173 13.85 10.37 -1.87
N VAL A 174 12.64 10.83 -1.61
CA VAL A 174 12.35 12.22 -1.23
C VAL A 174 12.71 12.41 0.24
N VAL A 175 13.41 13.49 0.58
CA VAL A 175 13.84 13.78 1.95
C VAL A 175 13.59 15.23 2.33
N SER A 176 13.28 15.45 3.60
CA SER A 176 13.10 16.77 4.18
C SER A 176 13.64 16.83 5.61
N GLY A 177 13.66 18.02 6.16
CA GLY A 177 14.00 18.23 7.56
C GLY A 177 13.36 19.50 8.10
N GLN A 178 13.07 19.51 9.40
CA GLN A 178 12.45 20.66 10.08
C GLN A 178 13.34 21.91 10.03
N THR A 179 14.64 21.72 10.03
CA THR A 179 15.64 22.77 9.83
C THR A 179 16.64 22.33 8.78
N GLU A 180 17.44 23.25 8.28
CA GLU A 180 18.50 22.90 7.31
C GLU A 180 19.45 21.84 7.88
N LYS A 181 19.85 21.95 9.17
CA LYS A 181 20.67 20.93 9.85
C LYS A 181 19.96 19.56 9.90
N CYS A 182 18.66 19.55 10.15
CA CYS A 182 17.86 18.32 10.12
C CYS A 182 17.89 17.70 8.72
N LYS A 183 17.61 18.49 7.69
CA LYS A 183 17.61 18.04 6.30
C LYS A 183 18.96 17.44 5.89
N GLN A 184 20.07 18.08 6.25
CA GLN A 184 21.42 17.58 5.95
C GLN A 184 21.69 16.22 6.62
N LYS A 185 21.22 16.00 7.86
CA LYS A 185 21.36 14.71 8.55
C LYS A 185 20.54 13.60 7.86
N VAL A 186 19.29 13.88 7.48
CA VAL A 186 18.45 12.95 6.74
C VAL A 186 19.04 12.64 5.37
N LEU A 187 19.43 13.67 4.62
CA LEU A 187 20.07 13.54 3.31
C LEU A 187 21.34 12.66 3.39
N ALA A 188 22.20 12.89 4.38
CA ALA A 188 23.43 12.14 4.54
C ALA A 188 23.18 10.64 4.77
N LEU A 189 22.13 10.27 5.55
CA LEU A 189 21.77 8.88 5.75
C LEU A 189 21.30 8.24 4.44
N TYR A 190 20.29 8.81 3.80
CA TYR A 190 19.67 8.19 2.63
C TYR A 190 20.58 8.19 1.39
N ALA A 191 21.41 9.23 1.20
CA ALA A 191 22.40 9.25 0.13
C ALA A 191 23.49 8.14 0.25
N SER A 192 23.60 7.50 1.41
CA SER A 192 24.54 6.39 1.60
C SER A 192 23.96 5.01 1.19
N VAL A 193 22.66 4.91 0.95
CA VAL A 193 21.94 3.64 0.71
C VAL A 193 20.97 3.66 -0.47
N PHE A 194 20.62 4.83 -1.02
CA PHE A 194 19.75 4.99 -2.19
C PHE A 194 20.53 5.61 -3.35
N ASP A 195 20.24 5.18 -4.57
CA ASP A 195 20.91 5.66 -5.78
C ASP A 195 20.66 7.14 -6.04
N LYS A 196 19.47 7.62 -5.71
CA LYS A 196 19.09 9.03 -5.90
C LYS A 196 18.27 9.53 -4.70
N VAL A 197 18.64 10.68 -4.17
CA VAL A 197 17.92 11.36 -3.09
C VAL A 197 17.51 12.76 -3.55
N VAL A 198 16.26 13.13 -3.31
CA VAL A 198 15.66 14.39 -3.74
C VAL A 198 15.30 15.20 -2.50
N PRO A 199 16.13 16.17 -2.09
CA PRO A 199 15.79 17.04 -0.97
C PRO A 199 14.71 18.04 -1.36
N VAL A 200 13.74 18.24 -0.45
CA VAL A 200 12.68 19.24 -0.59
C VAL A 200 12.76 20.28 0.53
N SER A 201 12.01 21.37 0.37
CA SER A 201 12.14 22.56 1.24
C SER A 201 11.66 22.34 2.67
N SER A 202 10.63 21.50 2.89
CA SER A 202 10.03 21.28 4.20
C SER A 202 9.39 19.90 4.34
N PRO A 203 9.13 19.42 5.57
CA PRO A 203 8.35 18.21 5.82
C PRO A 203 6.97 18.25 5.16
N LYS A 204 6.24 19.36 5.21
CA LYS A 204 4.93 19.51 4.55
C LYS A 204 4.96 19.24 3.05
N VAL A 205 6.02 19.68 2.37
CA VAL A 205 6.20 19.40 0.94
C VAL A 205 6.45 17.93 0.70
N ALA A 206 7.23 17.26 1.55
CA ALA A 206 7.49 15.83 1.43
C ALA A 206 6.25 14.98 1.74
N GLU A 207 5.46 15.36 2.77
CA GLU A 207 4.18 14.74 3.10
C GLU A 207 3.19 14.89 1.93
N MET A 208 3.07 16.11 1.36
CA MET A 208 2.21 16.37 0.21
C MET A 208 2.63 15.59 -1.04
N CYS A 209 3.93 15.40 -1.27
CA CYS A 209 4.45 14.64 -2.40
C CYS A 209 3.84 13.22 -2.45
N LYS A 210 3.84 12.51 -1.32
CA LYS A 210 3.23 11.17 -1.19
C LYS A 210 1.73 11.20 -1.50
N LEU A 211 1.02 12.13 -0.89
CA LEU A 211 -0.42 12.23 -1.08
C LEU A 211 -0.77 12.58 -2.54
N PHE A 212 -0.01 13.49 -3.16
CA PHE A 212 -0.23 13.90 -4.55
C PHE A 212 -0.10 12.73 -5.53
N GLU A 213 0.91 11.86 -5.34
CA GLU A 213 1.07 10.65 -6.14
C GLU A 213 -0.15 9.73 -6.06
N ASN A 214 -0.72 9.55 -4.86
CA ASN A 214 -1.89 8.69 -4.66
C ASN A 214 -3.20 9.38 -5.08
N ILE A 215 -3.35 10.70 -4.88
CA ILE A 215 -4.48 11.49 -5.39
C ILE A 215 -4.51 11.42 -6.92
N GLN A 216 -3.38 11.65 -7.60
CA GLN A 216 -3.27 11.56 -9.04
C GLN A 216 -3.69 10.18 -9.56
N ARG A 217 -3.30 9.12 -8.85
CA ARG A 217 -3.67 7.75 -9.20
C ARG A 217 -5.16 7.49 -8.98
N LEU A 218 -5.73 7.91 -7.85
CA LEU A 218 -7.17 7.84 -7.58
C LEU A 218 -8.00 8.52 -8.69
N VAL A 219 -7.67 9.77 -9.02
CA VAL A 219 -8.41 10.55 -10.02
C VAL A 219 -8.35 9.90 -11.40
N ASN A 220 -7.16 9.46 -11.83
CA ASN A 220 -7.01 8.86 -13.17
C ASN A 220 -7.68 7.48 -13.28
N ILE A 221 -7.63 6.64 -12.24
CA ILE A 221 -8.33 5.35 -12.25
C ILE A 221 -9.84 5.58 -12.23
N SER A 222 -10.33 6.53 -11.44
CA SER A 222 -11.77 6.87 -11.43
C SER A 222 -12.23 7.39 -12.79
N LEU A 223 -11.44 8.25 -13.44
CA LEU A 223 -11.71 8.75 -14.79
C LEU A 223 -11.85 7.59 -15.80
N VAL A 224 -10.89 6.66 -15.86
CA VAL A 224 -10.96 5.56 -16.83
C VAL A 224 -12.07 4.56 -16.51
N ASN A 225 -12.42 4.37 -15.24
CA ASN A 225 -13.56 3.54 -14.83
C ASN A 225 -14.89 4.17 -15.28
N GLU A 226 -15.08 5.47 -15.06
CA GLU A 226 -16.27 6.19 -15.51
C GLU A 226 -16.40 6.16 -17.04
N LEU A 227 -15.33 6.52 -17.75
CA LEU A 227 -15.33 6.52 -19.23
C LEU A 227 -15.58 5.12 -19.79
N ASN A 228 -15.04 4.07 -19.19
CA ASN A 228 -15.31 2.69 -19.60
C ASN A 228 -16.80 2.33 -19.50
N THR A 229 -17.48 2.76 -18.42
CA THR A 229 -18.92 2.55 -18.25
C THR A 229 -19.74 3.31 -19.30
N LEU A 230 -19.36 4.55 -19.61
CA LEU A 230 -20.02 5.36 -20.65
C LEU A 230 -19.78 4.81 -22.05
N CYS A 231 -18.53 4.44 -22.39
CA CYS A 231 -18.15 3.89 -23.69
C CYS A 231 -18.86 2.57 -24.00
N LYS A 232 -19.09 1.69 -23.00
CA LYS A 232 -19.89 0.47 -23.18
C LYS A 232 -21.30 0.78 -23.71
N ARG A 233 -21.96 1.82 -23.20
CA ARG A 233 -23.30 2.24 -23.67
C ARG A 233 -23.29 2.82 -25.07
N LEU A 234 -22.14 3.30 -25.52
CA LEU A 234 -21.91 3.82 -26.88
C LEU A 234 -21.37 2.75 -27.84
N ASN A 235 -21.25 1.48 -27.41
CA ASN A 235 -20.60 0.39 -28.15
C ASN A 235 -19.16 0.70 -28.60
N ILE A 236 -18.40 1.43 -27.77
CA ILE A 236 -16.99 1.75 -27.99
C ILE A 236 -16.13 0.82 -27.14
N ASP A 237 -15.16 0.15 -27.76
CA ASP A 237 -14.10 -0.55 -27.03
C ASP A 237 -13.13 0.47 -26.42
N PHE A 238 -13.34 0.80 -25.14
CA PHE A 238 -12.56 1.81 -24.48
C PHE A 238 -11.10 1.38 -24.22
N ARG A 239 -10.84 0.07 -24.14
CA ARG A 239 -9.45 -0.44 -24.01
C ARG A 239 -8.66 -0.21 -25.29
N GLU A 240 -9.25 -0.50 -26.44
CA GLU A 240 -8.65 -0.18 -27.75
C GLU A 240 -8.36 1.32 -27.87
N ALA A 241 -9.29 2.17 -27.43
CA ALA A 241 -9.10 3.62 -27.43
C ALA A 241 -7.93 4.06 -26.52
N ILE A 242 -7.76 3.43 -25.34
CA ILE A 242 -6.60 3.69 -24.46
C ILE A 242 -5.30 3.23 -25.13
N GLU A 243 -5.28 2.04 -25.76
CA GLU A 243 -4.10 1.52 -26.47
C GLU A 243 -3.67 2.46 -27.59
N ALA A 244 -4.64 2.92 -28.40
CA ALA A 244 -4.38 3.91 -29.44
C ALA A 244 -3.87 5.24 -28.87
N ALA A 245 -4.48 5.76 -27.80
CA ALA A 245 -4.04 7.00 -27.16
C ALA A 245 -2.64 6.87 -26.56
N ALA A 246 -2.26 5.69 -26.04
CA ALA A 246 -0.95 5.43 -25.47
C ALA A 246 0.21 5.44 -26.50
N THR A 247 -0.08 5.39 -27.78
CA THR A 247 0.92 5.57 -28.84
C THR A 247 1.47 6.99 -28.90
N LYS A 248 0.75 7.96 -28.30
CA LYS A 248 1.23 9.35 -28.22
C LYS A 248 2.40 9.44 -27.23
N PRO A 249 3.58 9.91 -27.65
CA PRO A 249 4.80 9.83 -26.83
C PRO A 249 4.87 10.87 -25.70
N PHE A 250 3.88 11.76 -25.55
CA PHE A 250 3.84 12.82 -24.53
C PHE A 250 2.42 13.18 -24.15
N GLY A 251 2.24 13.68 -22.90
CA GLY A 251 0.97 14.24 -22.42
C GLY A 251 -0.15 13.22 -22.21
N PHE A 252 0.15 11.91 -22.28
CA PHE A 252 -0.79 10.83 -21.97
C PHE A 252 -0.05 9.71 -21.21
N MET A 253 -0.59 9.33 -20.06
CA MET A 253 -0.16 8.16 -19.29
C MET A 253 -1.35 7.20 -19.22
N PRO A 254 -1.24 5.97 -19.74
CA PRO A 254 -2.36 5.03 -19.76
C PRO A 254 -2.68 4.53 -18.35
N TYR A 255 -3.97 4.58 -18.00
CA TYR A 255 -4.57 3.88 -16.90
C TYR A 255 -5.63 2.94 -17.44
N TRP A 256 -5.84 1.81 -16.77
CA TRP A 256 -6.72 0.77 -17.24
C TRP A 256 -7.96 0.64 -16.36
N PRO A 257 -9.16 0.51 -16.94
CA PRO A 257 -10.36 0.29 -16.16
C PRO A 257 -10.34 -1.10 -15.49
N GLY A 258 -11.01 -1.18 -14.34
CA GLY A 258 -11.10 -2.38 -13.51
C GLY A 258 -12.34 -2.38 -12.64
N PRO A 259 -12.45 -3.34 -11.70
CA PRO A 259 -13.63 -3.50 -10.85
C PRO A 259 -13.76 -2.45 -9.73
N GLY A 260 -12.78 -1.57 -9.62
CA GLY A 260 -12.63 -0.57 -8.58
C GLY A 260 -11.22 -0.52 -8.04
N ILE A 261 -10.95 0.45 -7.16
CA ILE A 261 -9.66 0.67 -6.51
C ILE A 261 -9.67 -0.05 -5.17
N GLY A 262 -8.60 -0.79 -4.90
CA GLY A 262 -8.35 -1.45 -3.62
C GLY A 262 -6.96 -1.13 -3.08
N GLY A 263 -6.59 -1.83 -2.02
CA GLY A 263 -5.31 -1.64 -1.33
C GLY A 263 -5.34 -0.53 -0.29
N HIS A 264 -4.26 -0.44 0.46
CA HIS A 264 -4.18 0.41 1.65
C HIS A 264 -3.90 1.89 1.33
N CYS A 265 -3.32 2.23 0.17
CA CYS A 265 -2.81 3.58 -0.11
C CYS A 265 -3.79 4.44 -0.91
N ILE A 266 -4.21 3.97 -2.10
CA ILE A 266 -4.98 4.80 -3.03
C ILE A 266 -6.37 5.16 -2.50
N PRO A 267 -7.13 4.26 -1.84
CA PRO A 267 -8.43 4.63 -1.25
C PRO A 267 -8.30 5.47 0.04
N VAL A 268 -7.14 5.45 0.71
CA VAL A 268 -6.94 5.98 2.06
C VAL A 268 -6.21 7.32 2.06
N ASP A 269 -5.04 7.41 1.42
CA ASP A 269 -4.19 8.60 1.48
C ASP A 269 -4.89 9.89 0.99
N PRO A 270 -5.72 9.89 -0.09
CA PRO A 270 -6.48 11.08 -0.48
C PRO A 270 -7.46 11.58 0.58
N LEU A 271 -7.99 10.67 1.43
CA LEU A 271 -8.88 11.06 2.53
C LEU A 271 -8.12 11.81 3.63
N TYR A 272 -6.82 11.52 3.83
CA TYR A 272 -5.97 12.31 4.72
C TYR A 272 -5.90 13.78 4.28
N PHE A 273 -5.73 14.01 2.97
CA PHE A 273 -5.70 15.36 2.44
C PHE A 273 -7.07 16.03 2.55
N GLN A 274 -8.14 15.32 2.19
CA GLN A 274 -9.52 15.81 2.30
C GLN A 274 -9.86 16.19 3.75
N TRP A 275 -9.51 15.32 4.71
CA TRP A 275 -9.70 15.59 6.13
C TRP A 275 -8.97 16.86 6.57
N LYS A 276 -7.71 17.03 6.15
CA LYS A 276 -6.88 18.18 6.52
C LYS A 276 -7.41 19.49 5.94
N VAL A 277 -7.83 19.52 4.68
CA VAL A 277 -8.35 20.76 4.07
C VAL A 277 -9.72 21.13 4.62
N ASN A 278 -10.51 20.17 5.09
CA ASN A 278 -11.79 20.42 5.76
C ASN A 278 -11.62 21.22 7.07
N GLU A 279 -10.50 21.10 7.77
CA GLU A 279 -10.19 21.93 8.94
C GLU A 279 -10.10 23.43 8.61
N TYR A 280 -9.84 23.76 7.34
CA TYR A 280 -9.80 25.14 6.82
C TYR A 280 -11.11 25.56 6.13
N GLY A 281 -12.17 24.73 6.23
CA GLY A 281 -13.43 24.97 5.54
C GLY A 281 -13.37 24.78 4.02
N LEU A 282 -12.37 24.05 3.53
CA LEU A 282 -12.16 23.77 2.12
C LEU A 282 -12.49 22.30 1.80
N THR A 283 -12.89 22.04 0.55
CA THR A 283 -13.17 20.69 0.05
C THR A 283 -12.47 20.48 -1.28
N SER A 284 -11.90 19.29 -1.48
CA SER A 284 -11.37 18.89 -2.78
C SER A 284 -12.45 18.16 -3.58
N GLU A 285 -13.11 18.85 -4.50
CA GLU A 285 -14.19 18.31 -5.34
C GLU A 285 -13.72 17.09 -6.15
N LEU A 286 -12.52 17.13 -6.75
CA LEU A 286 -11.98 16.02 -7.54
C LEU A 286 -11.76 14.75 -6.72
N ILE A 287 -11.28 14.87 -5.48
CA ILE A 287 -11.10 13.71 -4.60
C ILE A 287 -12.47 13.13 -4.25
N GLU A 288 -13.44 13.98 -3.91
CA GLU A 288 -14.77 13.54 -3.54
C GLU A 288 -15.46 12.82 -4.69
N VAL A 289 -15.50 13.41 -5.88
CA VAL A 289 -16.08 12.78 -7.08
C VAL A 289 -15.37 11.49 -7.46
N ALA A 290 -14.04 11.46 -7.39
CA ALA A 290 -13.27 10.25 -7.68
C ALA A 290 -13.61 9.10 -6.71
N HIS A 291 -13.77 9.40 -5.41
CA HIS A 291 -14.23 8.41 -4.43
C HIS A 291 -15.67 7.94 -4.70
N GLN A 292 -16.58 8.84 -5.07
CA GLN A 292 -17.96 8.49 -5.42
C GLN A 292 -18.02 7.57 -6.66
N ILE A 293 -17.22 7.85 -7.68
CA ILE A 293 -17.10 6.98 -8.87
C ILE A 293 -16.60 5.60 -8.44
N ASN A 294 -15.52 5.54 -7.67
CA ASN A 294 -14.97 4.27 -7.21
C ASN A 294 -15.97 3.47 -6.35
N ALA A 295 -16.71 4.13 -5.48
CA ALA A 295 -17.71 3.49 -4.62
C ALA A 295 -18.88 2.86 -5.40
N ARG A 296 -19.18 3.33 -6.63
CA ARG A 296 -20.21 2.77 -7.52
C ARG A 296 -19.72 1.56 -8.33
N MET A 297 -18.40 1.39 -8.47
CA MET A 297 -17.84 0.33 -9.33
C MET A 297 -18.31 -1.09 -8.96
N PRO A 298 -18.41 -1.50 -7.69
CA PRO A 298 -18.96 -2.81 -7.35
C PRO A 298 -20.36 -3.05 -7.94
N GLN A 299 -21.25 -2.05 -7.87
CA GLN A 299 -22.60 -2.17 -8.43
C GLN A 299 -22.57 -2.25 -9.96
N GLU A 300 -21.68 -1.48 -10.62
CA GLU A 300 -21.51 -1.53 -12.07
C GLU A 300 -21.04 -2.92 -12.54
N VAL A 301 -20.16 -3.58 -11.78
CA VAL A 301 -19.72 -4.96 -12.07
C VAL A 301 -20.87 -5.95 -11.90
N VAL A 302 -21.66 -5.82 -10.83
CA VAL A 302 -22.84 -6.68 -10.63
C VAL A 302 -23.87 -6.48 -11.73
N ASN A 303 -24.08 -5.26 -12.19
CA ASN A 303 -24.96 -4.97 -13.33
C ASN A 303 -24.49 -5.69 -14.61
N GLN A 304 -23.17 -5.72 -14.88
CA GLN A 304 -22.62 -6.48 -16.01
C GLN A 304 -22.87 -7.98 -15.89
N VAL A 305 -22.81 -8.54 -14.68
CA VAL A 305 -23.17 -9.97 -14.48
C VAL A 305 -24.66 -10.18 -14.76
N LYS A 306 -25.55 -9.29 -14.30
CA LYS A 306 -27.00 -9.36 -14.53
C LYS A 306 -27.38 -9.27 -16.01
N GLU A 307 -26.61 -8.57 -16.84
CA GLU A 307 -26.79 -8.50 -18.30
C GLU A 307 -26.49 -9.84 -18.98
N VAL A 308 -25.63 -10.68 -18.37
CA VAL A 308 -25.16 -11.95 -18.94
C VAL A 308 -25.98 -13.13 -18.41
N VAL A 309 -26.30 -13.14 -17.12
CA VAL A 309 -27.01 -14.26 -16.49
C VAL A 309 -27.99 -13.76 -15.42
N GLN A 310 -29.22 -14.32 -15.41
CA GLN A 310 -30.23 -13.98 -14.43
C GLN A 310 -30.07 -14.81 -13.15
N SER A 311 -30.43 -14.22 -12.02
CA SER A 311 -30.54 -14.93 -10.74
C SER A 311 -31.82 -15.82 -10.73
N PRO A 312 -31.81 -17.01 -10.09
CA PRO A 312 -30.66 -17.62 -9.40
C PRO A 312 -29.69 -18.31 -10.36
N ALA A 313 -28.41 -18.07 -10.20
CA ALA A 313 -27.36 -18.76 -10.95
C ALA A 313 -26.07 -18.83 -10.11
N SER A 314 -25.14 -19.71 -10.48
CA SER A 314 -23.82 -19.80 -9.86
C SER A 314 -22.82 -18.90 -10.57
N ILE A 315 -22.03 -18.18 -9.79
CA ILE A 315 -20.97 -17.28 -10.29
C ILE A 315 -19.64 -17.77 -9.73
N LEU A 316 -18.66 -17.95 -10.63
CA LEU A 316 -17.27 -18.19 -10.25
C LEU A 316 -16.49 -16.88 -10.35
N VAL A 317 -16.02 -16.36 -9.23
CA VAL A 317 -15.15 -15.18 -9.15
C VAL A 317 -13.69 -15.61 -9.29
N ILE A 318 -12.96 -14.99 -10.22
CA ILE A 318 -11.52 -15.22 -10.44
C ILE A 318 -10.73 -14.06 -9.88
N GLY A 319 -9.97 -14.36 -8.81
CA GLY A 319 -9.14 -13.39 -8.09
C GLY A 319 -9.93 -12.48 -7.15
N ILE A 320 -9.59 -12.52 -5.87
CA ILE A 320 -10.18 -11.66 -4.82
C ILE A 320 -9.17 -10.74 -4.14
N ALA A 321 -7.88 -10.88 -4.45
CA ALA A 321 -6.85 -9.93 -4.03
C ALA A 321 -7.10 -8.55 -4.66
N TYR A 322 -6.69 -7.47 -4.00
CA TYR A 322 -6.86 -6.11 -4.53
C TYR A 322 -5.97 -5.83 -5.74
N LYS A 323 -4.85 -6.52 -5.87
CA LYS A 323 -3.84 -6.36 -6.92
C LYS A 323 -3.37 -7.73 -7.39
N LYS A 324 -2.86 -7.78 -8.63
CA LYS A 324 -2.21 -8.92 -9.22
C LYS A 324 -1.01 -9.39 -8.38
N ASP A 325 -0.88 -10.72 -8.23
CA ASP A 325 0.28 -11.42 -7.63
C ASP A 325 0.59 -11.02 -6.18
N VAL A 326 -0.44 -10.69 -5.39
CA VAL A 326 -0.31 -10.40 -3.97
C VAL A 326 -1.29 -11.22 -3.13
N ASN A 327 -0.88 -11.57 -1.91
CA ASN A 327 -1.74 -12.16 -0.88
C ASN A 327 -2.28 -11.04 0.02
N ASP A 328 -3.14 -10.17 -0.53
CA ASP A 328 -3.70 -9.05 0.23
C ASP A 328 -5.11 -8.69 -0.27
N MET A 329 -6.09 -8.70 0.64
CA MET A 329 -7.48 -8.39 0.35
C MET A 329 -7.92 -7.02 0.89
N ARG A 330 -7.02 -6.26 1.52
CA ARG A 330 -7.42 -4.99 2.14
C ARG A 330 -8.03 -4.06 1.11
N GLU A 331 -9.22 -3.56 1.43
CA GLU A 331 -10.01 -2.67 0.55
C GLU A 331 -10.22 -3.27 -0.87
N SER A 332 -10.16 -4.61 -1.03
CA SER A 332 -10.40 -5.22 -2.34
C SER A 332 -11.84 -4.98 -2.80
N PRO A 333 -12.04 -4.49 -4.04
CA PRO A 333 -13.37 -4.34 -4.61
C PRO A 333 -14.11 -5.67 -4.80
N ALA A 334 -13.40 -6.80 -4.78
CA ALA A 334 -14.01 -8.12 -4.87
C ALA A 334 -14.95 -8.40 -3.69
N ILE A 335 -14.63 -7.91 -2.50
CA ILE A 335 -15.41 -8.16 -1.30
C ILE A 335 -16.83 -7.58 -1.41
N PRO A 336 -17.03 -6.27 -1.65
CA PRO A 336 -18.38 -5.73 -1.85
C PRO A 336 -19.07 -6.27 -3.11
N ILE A 337 -18.33 -6.65 -4.16
CA ILE A 337 -18.92 -7.28 -5.36
C ILE A 337 -19.53 -8.63 -4.99
N ILE A 338 -18.80 -9.50 -4.29
CA ILE A 338 -19.30 -10.82 -3.87
C ILE A 338 -20.52 -10.64 -2.97
N GLN A 339 -20.48 -9.72 -2.01
CA GLN A 339 -21.63 -9.46 -1.13
C GLN A 339 -22.86 -9.03 -1.94
N LEU A 340 -22.72 -8.10 -2.87
CA LEU A 340 -23.82 -7.63 -3.73
C LEU A 340 -24.37 -8.74 -4.64
N LEU A 341 -23.54 -9.66 -5.13
CA LEU A 341 -23.99 -10.82 -5.89
C LEU A 341 -24.81 -11.75 -5.02
N VAL A 342 -24.36 -12.06 -3.81
CA VAL A 342 -25.10 -12.90 -2.85
C VAL A 342 -26.43 -12.25 -2.47
N ASP A 343 -26.44 -10.97 -2.15
CA ASP A 343 -27.65 -10.19 -1.83
C ASP A 343 -28.64 -10.15 -3.02
N SER A 344 -28.12 -10.30 -4.26
CA SER A 344 -28.92 -10.38 -5.48
C SER A 344 -29.40 -11.81 -5.80
N GLY A 345 -29.14 -12.80 -4.91
CA GLY A 345 -29.61 -14.17 -5.04
C GLY A 345 -28.72 -15.09 -5.90
N TYR A 346 -27.47 -14.71 -6.17
CA TYR A 346 -26.52 -15.59 -6.83
C TYR A 346 -25.80 -16.50 -5.81
N VAL A 347 -25.41 -17.69 -6.26
CA VAL A 347 -24.52 -18.58 -5.50
C VAL A 347 -23.09 -18.29 -5.95
N VAL A 348 -22.23 -17.82 -5.03
CA VAL A 348 -20.87 -17.39 -5.38
C VAL A 348 -19.83 -18.38 -4.87
N GLN A 349 -18.90 -18.74 -5.73
CA GLN A 349 -17.65 -19.43 -5.43
C GLN A 349 -16.49 -18.55 -5.92
N TYR A 350 -15.28 -18.73 -5.36
CA TYR A 350 -14.12 -18.03 -5.90
C TYR A 350 -12.91 -18.95 -6.06
N TYR A 351 -12.04 -18.56 -6.97
CA TYR A 351 -10.70 -19.08 -7.12
C TYR A 351 -9.69 -17.94 -7.01
N ASP A 352 -8.73 -18.08 -6.10
CA ASP A 352 -7.58 -17.17 -5.98
C ASP A 352 -6.35 -18.00 -5.59
N PRO A 353 -5.24 -17.92 -6.35
CA PRO A 353 -4.06 -18.73 -6.10
C PRO A 353 -3.26 -18.29 -4.87
N PHE A 354 -3.51 -17.10 -4.33
CA PHE A 354 -2.80 -16.54 -3.18
C PHE A 354 -3.65 -16.48 -1.91
N ILE A 355 -4.97 -16.55 -2.04
CA ILE A 355 -5.91 -16.40 -0.92
C ILE A 355 -6.78 -17.67 -0.83
N SER A 356 -6.37 -18.57 0.05
CA SER A 356 -7.02 -19.87 0.23
C SER A 356 -8.38 -19.76 0.92
N SER A 357 -8.57 -18.75 1.78
CA SER A 357 -9.81 -18.56 2.53
C SER A 357 -10.07 -17.08 2.81
N ALA A 358 -11.35 -16.68 2.77
CA ALA A 358 -11.78 -15.30 2.99
C ALA A 358 -13.11 -15.24 3.74
N LYS A 359 -13.19 -14.40 4.76
CA LYS A 359 -14.45 -14.06 5.42
C LYS A 359 -15.09 -12.86 4.71
N ILE A 360 -16.29 -13.06 4.14
CA ILE A 360 -17.06 -12.04 3.44
C ILE A 360 -18.46 -11.99 4.09
N GLY A 361 -18.80 -10.88 4.68
CA GLY A 361 -19.95 -10.80 5.58
C GLY A 361 -19.79 -11.77 6.75
N ASP A 362 -20.80 -12.60 6.98
CA ASP A 362 -20.77 -13.63 8.03
C ASP A 362 -20.32 -15.01 7.52
N THR A 363 -20.03 -15.14 6.23
CA THR A 363 -19.67 -16.42 5.59
C THR A 363 -18.16 -16.51 5.36
N VAL A 364 -17.61 -17.69 5.63
CA VAL A 364 -16.23 -18.03 5.24
C VAL A 364 -16.30 -18.79 3.93
N TYR A 365 -15.57 -18.28 2.95
CA TYR A 365 -15.41 -18.89 1.63
C TYR A 365 -14.02 -19.50 1.52
N GLU A 366 -13.93 -20.67 0.89
CA GLU A 366 -12.65 -21.32 0.54
C GLU A 366 -12.41 -21.18 -0.96
N SER A 367 -11.15 -20.96 -1.36
CA SER A 367 -10.75 -20.97 -2.76
C SER A 367 -10.91 -22.38 -3.33
N ILE A 368 -11.64 -22.51 -4.42
CA ILE A 368 -11.85 -23.81 -5.07
C ILE A 368 -10.63 -24.22 -5.89
N VAL A 369 -10.56 -25.49 -6.30
CA VAL A 369 -9.65 -25.93 -7.35
C VAL A 369 -10.27 -25.57 -8.70
N LEU A 370 -9.49 -24.92 -9.56
CA LEU A 370 -9.96 -24.50 -10.88
C LEU A 370 -9.94 -25.69 -11.86
N GLU A 371 -11.13 -26.09 -12.32
CA GLU A 371 -11.32 -27.19 -13.26
C GLU A 371 -12.27 -26.80 -14.38
N GLU A 372 -12.11 -27.40 -15.56
CA GLU A 372 -12.96 -27.18 -16.74
C GLU A 372 -14.43 -27.51 -16.45
N SER A 373 -14.66 -28.57 -15.65
CA SER A 373 -15.98 -29.01 -15.22
C SER A 373 -16.77 -27.91 -14.51
N ILE A 374 -16.10 -27.15 -13.63
CA ILE A 374 -16.70 -26.04 -12.89
C ILE A 374 -17.02 -24.89 -13.83
N LEU A 375 -16.09 -24.53 -14.73
CA LEU A 375 -16.28 -23.46 -15.70
C LEU A 375 -17.48 -23.69 -16.62
N LYS A 376 -17.78 -24.94 -16.96
CA LYS A 376 -18.94 -25.32 -17.78
C LYS A 376 -20.25 -25.37 -16.98
N GLN A 377 -20.19 -25.54 -15.66
CA GLN A 377 -21.37 -25.65 -14.79
C GLN A 377 -21.85 -24.31 -14.25
N VAL A 378 -20.93 -23.34 -14.06
CA VAL A 378 -21.30 -22.02 -13.54
C VAL A 378 -22.04 -21.20 -14.60
N GLY A 379 -22.98 -20.39 -14.16
CA GLY A 379 -23.73 -19.49 -15.03
C GLY A 379 -22.86 -18.38 -15.62
N CYS A 380 -21.86 -17.91 -14.85
CA CYS A 380 -20.93 -16.88 -15.32
C CYS A 380 -19.59 -16.95 -14.56
N THR A 381 -18.49 -16.73 -15.26
CA THR A 381 -17.15 -16.52 -14.69
C THR A 381 -16.85 -15.02 -14.67
N LEU A 382 -16.61 -14.48 -13.48
CA LEU A 382 -16.34 -13.05 -13.25
C LEU A 382 -14.88 -12.85 -12.90
N ILE A 383 -14.11 -12.14 -13.77
CA ILE A 383 -12.69 -11.87 -13.56
C ILE A 383 -12.53 -10.53 -12.85
N LEU A 384 -11.99 -10.55 -11.62
CA LEU A 384 -11.74 -9.35 -10.82
C LEU A 384 -10.24 -9.06 -10.63
N THR A 385 -9.39 -10.11 -10.54
CA THR A 385 -7.93 -9.94 -10.43
C THR A 385 -7.20 -10.90 -11.37
N ASP A 386 -6.25 -10.37 -12.12
CA ASP A 386 -5.56 -11.04 -13.22
C ASP A 386 -4.18 -11.58 -12.80
N HIS A 387 -4.13 -12.53 -11.84
CA HIS A 387 -2.89 -13.13 -11.37
C HIS A 387 -2.11 -13.84 -12.49
N SER A 388 -0.77 -13.78 -12.42
CA SER A 388 0.12 -14.33 -13.45
C SER A 388 0.07 -15.85 -13.58
N ASN A 389 -0.21 -16.54 -12.48
CA ASN A 389 -0.22 -18.01 -12.39
C ASN A 389 -1.60 -18.64 -12.67
N ILE A 390 -2.57 -17.86 -13.16
CA ILE A 390 -3.87 -18.38 -13.60
C ILE A 390 -3.77 -18.91 -15.03
N ASP A 391 -4.32 -20.11 -15.29
CA ASP A 391 -4.48 -20.64 -16.64
C ASP A 391 -5.64 -19.94 -17.35
N TRP A 392 -5.32 -18.86 -18.06
CA TRP A 392 -6.30 -18.08 -18.82
C TRP A 392 -6.85 -18.82 -20.04
N GLN A 393 -6.14 -19.83 -20.57
CA GLN A 393 -6.66 -20.67 -21.66
C GLN A 393 -7.78 -21.58 -21.15
N LEU A 394 -7.66 -22.05 -19.91
CA LEU A 394 -8.73 -22.80 -19.25
C LEU A 394 -9.95 -21.91 -19.00
N ILE A 395 -9.76 -20.68 -18.49
CA ILE A 395 -10.86 -19.74 -18.24
C ILE A 395 -11.67 -19.42 -19.50
N LYS A 396 -11.05 -19.36 -20.68
CA LYS A 396 -11.75 -19.12 -21.96
C LYS A 396 -12.82 -20.17 -22.31
N GLN A 397 -12.77 -21.33 -21.69
CA GLN A 397 -13.75 -22.39 -21.92
C GLN A 397 -15.07 -22.18 -21.15
N ALA A 398 -15.15 -21.14 -20.30
CA ALA A 398 -16.38 -20.80 -19.59
C ALA A 398 -17.46 -20.33 -20.58
N ASN A 399 -18.72 -20.73 -20.29
CA ASN A 399 -19.85 -20.41 -21.16
C ASN A 399 -20.10 -18.90 -21.26
N HIS A 400 -19.96 -18.19 -20.14
CA HIS A 400 -20.13 -16.75 -20.06
C HIS A 400 -19.02 -16.14 -19.21
N ILE A 401 -18.40 -15.05 -19.70
CA ILE A 401 -17.32 -14.37 -19.02
C ILE A 401 -17.62 -12.88 -18.91
N VAL A 402 -17.56 -12.36 -17.69
CA VAL A 402 -17.47 -10.92 -17.42
C VAL A 402 -16.04 -10.59 -17.05
N ASP A 403 -15.32 -9.95 -17.97
CA ASP A 403 -13.90 -9.63 -17.80
C ASP A 403 -13.71 -8.14 -17.49
N THR A 404 -13.44 -7.82 -16.23
CA THR A 404 -13.20 -6.43 -15.80
C THR A 404 -11.75 -5.98 -16.08
N ARG A 405 -10.83 -6.92 -16.36
CA ARG A 405 -9.40 -6.66 -16.55
C ARG A 405 -8.95 -6.65 -18.02
N GLY A 406 -9.77 -7.16 -18.92
CA GLY A 406 -9.44 -7.28 -20.34
C GLY A 406 -8.35 -8.32 -20.62
N VAL A 407 -8.31 -9.37 -19.81
CA VAL A 407 -7.28 -10.44 -19.91
C VAL A 407 -7.60 -11.37 -21.06
N ILE A 408 -8.89 -11.68 -21.27
CA ILE A 408 -9.32 -12.69 -22.23
C ILE A 408 -9.00 -12.28 -23.68
N LYS A 409 -9.13 -10.99 -24.01
CA LYS A 409 -8.73 -10.47 -25.34
C LYS A 409 -7.22 -10.57 -25.59
N LYS A 410 -6.39 -10.27 -24.57
CA LYS A 410 -4.91 -10.34 -24.67
C LYS A 410 -4.40 -11.75 -24.94
N VAL A 411 -5.06 -12.77 -24.43
CA VAL A 411 -4.69 -14.18 -24.62
C VAL A 411 -5.13 -14.69 -26.00
N SER A 412 -6.00 -13.95 -26.72
CA SER A 412 -6.51 -14.31 -28.06
C SER A 412 -5.69 -13.72 -29.21
N ALA A 413 -4.79 -12.78 -28.90
CA ALA A 413 -3.88 -12.15 -29.85
C ALA A 413 -2.49 -12.81 -29.82
#